data_4c402fa600e7f262cdf014275dc25576
#
_entry.id   4c402fa600e7f262cdf014275dc25576
#
_cell.length_a   1.000
_cell.length_b   1.000
_cell.length_c   1.000
_cell.angle_alpha   90.00
_cell.angle_beta   90.00
_cell.angle_gamma   90.00
#
_symmetry.space_group_name_H-M   'P 1'
#
loop_
_entity.id
_entity.type
_entity.pdbx_description
1 polymer ?
#
loop_
_entity_poly.entity_id
_entity_poly.type
_entity_poly.pdbx_seq_one_letter_code
_entity_poly.pdbx_strand_id
1 'polypeptide(L)'
;MQLTVIQALNSWKRRQFEYGDSDCCQFVSHVLLELTGKDYIQKFGYDTEGAAEQILAEHGGLEGLVSYALQESPSDNFGDGDPVIVELPIIGQAMGIKLGNEVVCLTQKGMTKVSARYIFRGWKICHQ
;
A
#
# COMPACT_ATOMS: atom_id res chain seq x y z
N MET A 1 9.73 4.67 15.35
CA MET A 1 8.91 4.15 14.23
C MET A 1 8.25 5.26 13.41
N GLN A 2 7.47 6.13 14.03
CA GLN A 2 6.76 7.16 13.27
C GLN A 2 7.69 8.08 12.47
N LEU A 3 8.84 8.43 13.02
CA LEU A 3 9.78 9.30 12.34
C LEU A 3 10.31 8.65 11.04
N THR A 4 10.57 7.36 11.07
CA THR A 4 11.01 6.62 9.89
C THR A 4 9.88 6.52 8.86
N VAL A 5 8.64 6.31 9.30
CA VAL A 5 7.48 6.30 8.41
C VAL A 5 7.34 7.65 7.71
N ILE A 6 7.45 8.74 8.47
CA ILE A 6 7.34 10.09 7.91
C ILE A 6 8.45 10.34 6.89
N GLN A 7 9.68 9.90 7.16
CA GLN A 7 10.79 10.05 6.22
C GLN A 7 10.53 9.29 4.92
N ALA A 8 10.05 8.04 5.03
CA ALA A 8 9.73 7.25 3.86
C ALA A 8 8.60 7.88 3.03
N LEU A 9 7.57 8.39 3.71
CA LEU A 9 6.45 9.05 3.04
C LEU A 9 6.90 10.32 2.31
N ASN A 10 7.80 11.09 2.93
CA ASN A 10 8.28 12.33 2.32
C ASN A 10 9.04 12.10 1.02
N SER A 11 9.69 10.95 0.87
CA SER A 11 10.41 10.65 -0.36
C SER A 11 9.48 10.50 -1.57
N TRP A 12 8.18 10.26 -1.33
CA TRP A 12 7.18 10.07 -2.37
C TRP A 12 6.29 11.30 -2.60
N LYS A 13 6.43 12.32 -1.79
CA LYS A 13 5.49 13.44 -1.74
C LYS A 13 5.30 14.15 -3.07
N ARG A 14 6.31 14.15 -3.94
CA ARG A 14 6.26 14.84 -5.23
C ARG A 14 6.16 13.91 -6.42
N ARG A 15 6.05 12.60 -6.19
CA ARG A 15 5.90 11.66 -7.29
C ARG A 15 4.48 11.68 -7.82
N GLN A 16 4.35 11.53 -9.12
CA GLN A 16 3.06 11.38 -9.77
C GLN A 16 2.71 9.91 -9.87
N PHE A 17 1.41 9.63 -9.85
CA PHE A 17 0.93 8.26 -10.00
C PHE A 17 1.27 7.74 -11.39
N GLU A 18 1.85 6.53 -11.45
CA GLU A 18 2.16 5.86 -12.70
C GLU A 18 2.23 4.35 -12.43
N TYR A 19 1.40 3.58 -13.15
CA TYR A 19 1.35 2.13 -12.94
C TYR A 19 2.73 1.51 -13.18
N GLY A 20 3.16 0.63 -12.24
CA GLY A 20 4.42 -0.08 -12.33
C GLY A 20 5.64 0.73 -11.89
N ASP A 21 5.50 2.04 -11.70
CA ASP A 21 6.60 2.91 -11.27
C ASP A 21 6.25 3.68 -10.00
N SER A 22 5.16 4.42 -10.01
CA SER A 22 4.74 5.17 -8.82
C SER A 22 3.22 5.09 -8.65
N ASP A 23 2.72 3.87 -8.38
CA ASP A 23 1.34 3.61 -8.02
C ASP A 23 1.24 3.24 -6.54
N CYS A 24 0.04 2.90 -6.05
CA CYS A 24 -0.16 2.63 -4.63
C CYS A 24 0.61 1.40 -4.15
N CYS A 25 0.76 0.37 -4.98
CA CYS A 25 1.52 -0.83 -4.60
C CYS A 25 3.02 -0.55 -4.56
N GLN A 26 3.52 0.23 -5.52
CA GLN A 26 4.92 0.64 -5.55
C GLN A 26 5.24 1.53 -4.35
N PHE A 27 4.35 2.47 -4.05
CA PHE A 27 4.48 3.35 -2.90
C PHE A 27 4.58 2.54 -1.59
N VAL A 28 3.63 1.63 -1.36
CA VAL A 28 3.63 0.81 -0.15
C VAL A 28 4.89 -0.06 -0.08
N SER A 29 5.28 -0.69 -1.20
CA SER A 29 6.47 -1.54 -1.24
C SER A 29 7.73 -0.76 -0.90
N HIS A 30 7.86 0.48 -1.39
CA HIS A 30 9.00 1.33 -1.07
C HIS A 30 9.06 1.69 0.41
N VAL A 31 7.91 2.06 0.99
CA VAL A 31 7.85 2.38 2.42
C VAL A 31 8.23 1.14 3.25
N LEU A 32 7.71 -0.03 2.90
CA LEU A 32 8.03 -1.25 3.62
C LEU A 32 9.50 -1.62 3.48
N LEU A 33 10.12 -1.39 2.32
CA LEU A 33 11.55 -1.61 2.15
C LEU A 33 12.36 -0.77 3.12
N GLU A 34 12.01 0.50 3.28
CA GLU A 34 12.71 1.37 4.22
C GLU A 34 12.47 0.99 5.68
N LEU A 35 11.28 0.50 6.01
CA LEU A 35 10.95 0.15 7.39
C LEU A 35 11.45 -1.24 7.80
N THR A 36 11.45 -2.20 6.88
CA THR A 36 11.75 -3.60 7.19
C THR A 36 13.02 -4.12 6.54
N GLY A 37 13.54 -3.44 5.53
CA GLY A 37 14.67 -3.91 4.74
C GLY A 37 14.32 -4.96 3.70
N LYS A 38 13.05 -5.33 3.57
CA LYS A 38 12.60 -6.35 2.64
C LYS A 38 11.86 -5.73 1.46
N ASP A 39 12.26 -6.15 0.24
CA ASP A 39 11.69 -5.64 -1.00
C ASP A 39 10.55 -6.55 -1.45
N TYR A 40 9.33 -6.01 -1.49
CA TYR A 40 8.14 -6.74 -1.93
C TYR A 40 7.77 -6.45 -3.37
N ILE A 41 8.44 -5.49 -4.01
CA ILE A 41 8.00 -4.91 -5.29
C ILE A 41 7.96 -5.92 -6.42
N GLN A 42 8.89 -6.87 -6.45
CA GLN A 42 8.98 -7.85 -7.53
C GLN A 42 7.76 -8.75 -7.61
N LYS A 43 7.02 -8.86 -6.53
CA LYS A 43 5.83 -9.71 -6.48
C LYS A 43 4.61 -9.07 -7.16
N PHE A 44 4.63 -7.77 -7.38
CA PHE A 44 3.51 -7.07 -8.00
C PHE A 44 3.56 -7.08 -9.53
N GLY A 45 4.74 -7.01 -10.11
CA GLY A 45 5.05 -7.37 -11.51
C GLY A 45 4.19 -6.79 -12.63
N TYR A 46 3.77 -5.50 -12.56
CA TYR A 46 2.98 -4.89 -13.62
C TYR A 46 3.52 -3.50 -13.96
N ASP A 47 3.21 -3.04 -15.18
CA ASP A 47 3.69 -1.74 -15.66
C ASP A 47 2.60 -0.90 -16.33
N THR A 48 1.39 -1.41 -16.46
CA THR A 48 0.26 -0.70 -17.04
C THR A 48 -1.00 -0.98 -16.25
N GLU A 49 -2.04 -0.16 -16.46
CA GLU A 49 -3.34 -0.38 -15.83
C GLU A 49 -3.94 -1.73 -16.23
N GLY A 50 -3.83 -2.08 -17.54
CA GLY A 50 -4.34 -3.37 -18.01
C GLY A 50 -3.63 -4.55 -17.38
N ALA A 51 -2.30 -4.47 -17.26
CA ALA A 51 -1.52 -5.52 -16.61
C ALA A 51 -1.86 -5.60 -15.11
N ALA A 52 -2.07 -4.47 -14.45
CA ALA A 52 -2.47 -4.43 -13.05
C ALA A 52 -3.82 -5.11 -12.85
N GLU A 53 -4.80 -4.82 -13.71
CA GLU A 53 -6.11 -5.44 -13.63
C GLU A 53 -6.04 -6.95 -13.83
N GLN A 54 -5.21 -7.42 -14.76
CA GLN A 54 -5.03 -8.84 -15.01
C GLN A 54 -4.44 -9.53 -13.78
N ILE A 55 -3.41 -8.96 -13.18
CA ILE A 55 -2.78 -9.53 -12.00
C ILE A 55 -3.76 -9.57 -10.83
N LEU A 56 -4.56 -8.51 -10.65
CA LEU A 56 -5.59 -8.49 -9.63
C LEU A 56 -6.59 -9.61 -9.83
N ALA A 57 -7.04 -9.83 -11.07
CA ALA A 57 -7.99 -10.90 -11.38
C ALA A 57 -7.38 -12.27 -11.09
N GLU A 58 -6.10 -12.48 -11.39
CA GLU A 58 -5.41 -13.75 -11.15
C GLU A 58 -5.30 -14.09 -9.67
N HIS A 59 -5.26 -13.08 -8.80
CA HIS A 59 -5.10 -13.25 -7.36
C HIS A 59 -6.39 -13.06 -6.57
N GLY A 60 -7.53 -12.88 -7.24
CA GLY A 60 -8.80 -12.71 -6.56
C GLY A 60 -9.01 -11.31 -6.00
N GLY A 61 -8.42 -10.28 -6.63
CA GLY A 61 -8.55 -8.90 -6.22
C GLY A 61 -7.33 -8.39 -5.47
N LEU A 62 -7.42 -7.17 -4.97
CA LEU A 62 -6.29 -6.52 -4.30
C LEU A 62 -5.88 -7.23 -3.02
N GLU A 63 -6.84 -7.68 -2.23
CA GLU A 63 -6.53 -8.42 -1.00
C GLU A 63 -5.71 -9.67 -1.28
N GLY A 64 -6.10 -10.46 -2.29
CA GLY A 64 -5.38 -11.66 -2.66
C GLY A 64 -3.98 -11.36 -3.18
N LEU A 65 -3.85 -10.33 -3.99
CA LEU A 65 -2.55 -9.92 -4.50
C LEU A 65 -1.61 -9.47 -3.37
N VAL A 66 -2.11 -8.66 -2.45
CA VAL A 66 -1.30 -8.17 -1.33
C VAL A 66 -0.88 -9.31 -0.42
N SER A 67 -1.81 -10.21 -0.07
CA SER A 67 -1.46 -11.38 0.75
C SER A 67 -0.39 -12.24 0.08
N TYR A 68 -0.49 -12.42 -1.24
CA TYR A 68 0.54 -13.14 -2.00
C TYR A 68 1.89 -12.41 -1.95
N ALA A 69 1.89 -11.12 -2.24
CA ALA A 69 3.13 -10.34 -2.31
C ALA A 69 3.82 -10.25 -0.94
N LEU A 70 3.06 -10.11 0.13
CA LEU A 70 3.61 -10.00 1.48
C LEU A 70 3.86 -11.36 2.12
N GLN A 71 3.28 -12.43 1.55
CA GLN A 71 3.33 -13.78 2.11
C GLN A 71 2.79 -13.80 3.55
N GLU A 72 1.70 -13.07 3.76
CA GLU A 72 1.04 -12.93 5.06
C GLU A 72 -0.45 -12.91 4.87
N SER A 73 -1.18 -13.42 5.84
CA SER A 73 -2.64 -13.30 5.89
C SER A 73 -3.04 -11.96 6.51
N PRO A 74 -4.22 -11.43 6.15
CA PRO A 74 -4.72 -10.21 6.80
C PRO A 74 -4.84 -10.40 8.31
N SER A 75 -4.66 -9.32 9.06
CA SER A 75 -4.71 -9.32 10.52
C SER A 75 -5.43 -8.09 11.03
N ASP A 76 -6.09 -8.22 12.17
CA ASP A 76 -6.71 -7.06 12.84
C ASP A 76 -5.72 -6.33 13.75
N ASN A 77 -4.49 -6.83 13.88
CA ASN A 77 -3.49 -6.28 14.81
C ASN A 77 -2.49 -5.35 14.14
N PHE A 78 -2.82 -4.83 12.95
CA PHE A 78 -1.93 -3.90 12.27
C PHE A 78 -1.83 -2.57 13.03
N GLY A 79 -0.70 -1.89 12.87
CA GLY A 79 -0.41 -0.62 13.54
C GLY A 79 0.24 0.37 12.59
N ASP A 80 0.81 1.42 13.16
CA ASP A 80 1.47 2.47 12.37
C ASP A 80 2.63 1.88 11.56
N GLY A 81 2.69 2.24 10.29
CA GLY A 81 3.68 1.74 9.34
C GLY A 81 3.23 0.49 8.60
N ASP A 82 2.17 -0.17 9.04
CA ASP A 82 1.70 -1.39 8.38
C ASP A 82 0.88 -1.08 7.13
N PRO A 83 0.94 -1.97 6.13
CA PRO A 83 0.16 -1.81 4.91
C PRO A 83 -1.30 -2.17 5.14
N VAL A 84 -2.18 -1.38 4.53
CA VAL A 84 -3.63 -1.61 4.62
C VAL A 84 -4.25 -1.38 3.24
N ILE A 85 -5.46 -1.91 3.07
CA ILE A 85 -6.32 -1.57 1.94
C ILE A 85 -7.46 -0.72 2.47
N VAL A 86 -7.68 0.44 1.86
CA VAL A 86 -8.84 1.26 2.13
C VAL A 86 -9.87 1.08 1.02
N GLU A 87 -11.15 1.19 1.36
CA GLU A 87 -12.23 1.13 0.40
C GLU A 87 -12.92 2.48 0.39
N LEU A 88 -12.71 3.24 -0.68
CA LEU A 88 -13.14 4.62 -0.77
C LEU A 88 -14.33 4.75 -1.72
N PRO A 89 -15.29 5.64 -1.39
CA PRO A 89 -16.39 5.94 -2.32
C PRO A 89 -15.79 6.43 -3.65
N ILE A 90 -16.36 5.99 -4.77
CA ILE A 90 -16.00 6.41 -6.13
C ILE A 90 -14.64 5.85 -6.58
N ILE A 91 -13.57 6.01 -5.78
CA ILE A 91 -12.21 5.58 -6.14
C ILE A 91 -12.07 4.06 -6.05
N GLY A 92 -12.77 3.44 -5.10
CA GLY A 92 -12.65 2.00 -4.87
C GLY A 92 -11.52 1.66 -3.92
N GLN A 93 -10.91 0.49 -4.10
CA GLN A 93 -9.86 0.01 -3.21
C GLN A 93 -8.50 0.58 -3.58
N ALA A 94 -7.70 0.89 -2.56
CA ALA A 94 -6.32 1.34 -2.74
C ALA A 94 -5.48 0.85 -1.56
N MET A 95 -4.20 0.59 -1.82
CA MET A 95 -3.25 0.32 -0.75
C MET A 95 -2.73 1.61 -0.14
N GLY A 96 -2.44 1.55 1.15
CA GLY A 96 -1.82 2.67 1.83
C GLY A 96 -1.06 2.20 3.07
N ILE A 97 -0.50 3.17 3.77
CA ILE A 97 0.22 2.94 5.02
C ILE A 97 -0.55 3.61 6.15
N LYS A 98 -0.83 2.84 7.19
CA LYS A 98 -1.53 3.38 8.37
C LYS A 98 -0.59 4.28 9.16
N LEU A 99 -1.09 5.43 9.55
CA LEU A 99 -0.36 6.36 10.41
C LEU A 99 -1.36 7.07 11.32
N GLY A 100 -1.40 6.67 12.58
CA GLY A 100 -2.37 7.19 13.53
C GLY A 100 -3.80 6.86 13.11
N ASN A 101 -4.65 7.85 13.03
CA ASN A 101 -6.06 7.70 12.64
C ASN A 101 -6.26 7.90 11.14
N GLU A 102 -5.19 7.90 10.37
CA GLU A 102 -5.24 8.12 8.93
C GLU A 102 -4.50 7.03 8.18
N VAL A 103 -4.76 6.98 6.87
CA VAL A 103 -4.03 6.13 5.95
C VAL A 103 -3.49 7.03 4.84
N VAL A 104 -2.21 6.88 4.52
CA VAL A 104 -1.57 7.63 3.45
C VAL A 104 -1.50 6.74 2.23
N CYS A 105 -2.06 7.21 1.12
CA CYS A 105 -2.13 6.47 -0.15
C CYS A 105 -1.55 7.32 -1.27
N LEU A 106 -0.97 6.67 -2.27
CA LEU A 106 -0.65 7.32 -3.53
C LEU A 106 -1.73 6.93 -4.54
N THR A 107 -2.53 7.89 -4.96
CA THR A 107 -3.61 7.68 -5.93
C THR A 107 -3.32 8.48 -7.20
N GLN A 108 -4.18 8.33 -8.20
CA GLN A 108 -4.08 9.12 -9.43
C GLN A 108 -4.15 10.62 -9.15
N LYS A 109 -4.68 11.02 -8.01
CA LYS A 109 -4.73 12.43 -7.58
C LYS A 109 -3.51 12.83 -6.76
N GLY A 110 -2.52 11.95 -6.64
CA GLY A 110 -1.32 12.20 -5.85
C GLY A 110 -1.41 11.60 -4.46
N MET A 111 -0.51 12.02 -3.57
CA MET A 111 -0.48 11.54 -2.20
C MET A 111 -1.70 12.07 -1.45
N THR A 112 -2.47 11.15 -0.86
CA THR A 112 -3.76 11.46 -0.24
C THR A 112 -3.82 10.84 1.14
N LYS A 113 -4.35 11.57 2.11
CA LYS A 113 -4.64 11.05 3.45
C LYS A 113 -6.14 10.82 3.58
N VAL A 114 -6.51 9.63 4.06
CA VAL A 114 -7.91 9.30 4.30
C VAL A 114 -8.06 8.78 5.71
N SER A 115 -9.29 8.80 6.23
CA SER A 115 -9.55 8.31 7.58
C SER A 115 -9.33 6.80 7.68
N ALA A 116 -8.76 6.36 8.80
CA ALA A 116 -8.56 4.93 9.08
C ALA A 116 -9.88 4.16 9.12
N ARG A 117 -11.02 4.84 9.27
CA ARG A 117 -12.34 4.16 9.25
C ARG A 117 -12.64 3.49 7.91
N TYR A 118 -11.94 3.89 6.83
CA TYR A 118 -12.11 3.28 5.52
C TYR A 118 -11.28 2.03 5.32
N ILE A 119 -10.50 1.61 6.32
CA ILE A 119 -9.69 0.40 6.21
C ILE A 119 -10.60 -0.81 6.06
N PHE A 120 -10.37 -1.56 4.98
CA PHE A 120 -11.07 -2.80 4.68
C PHE A 120 -10.30 -4.02 5.19
N ARG A 121 -8.97 -4.03 5.02
CA ARG A 121 -8.05 -5.08 5.46
C ARG A 121 -6.70 -4.47 5.81
N GLY A 122 -5.97 -5.12 6.68
CA GLY A 122 -4.61 -4.74 7.01
C GLY A 122 -3.73 -5.95 7.25
N TRP A 123 -2.42 -5.74 7.22
CA TRP A 123 -1.42 -6.78 7.45
C TRP A 123 -0.41 -6.30 8.47
N LYS A 124 -0.01 -7.18 9.38
CA LYS A 124 0.98 -6.84 10.40
C LYS A 124 2.36 -7.24 9.88
N ILE A 125 3.06 -6.29 9.32
CA ILE A 125 4.39 -6.49 8.72
C ILE A 125 5.48 -5.82 9.56
N CYS A 126 5.20 -4.61 10.07
CA CYS A 126 6.15 -3.88 10.88
C CYS A 126 6.03 -4.31 12.34
N HIS A 127 7.09 -4.90 12.86
CA HIS A 127 7.13 -5.39 14.25
C HIS A 127 7.85 -4.37 15.12
N GLN A 128 7.16 -3.89 16.12
CA GLN A 128 7.71 -2.96 17.08
C GLN A 128 7.48 -3.44 18.48
#